data_2169d01aea16f12516855928defadc1c
#
_entry.id   2169d01aea16f12516855928defadc1c
#
_cell.length_a   1.000
_cell.length_b   1.000
_cell.length_c   1.000
_cell.angle_alpha   90.00
_cell.angle_beta   90.00
_cell.angle_gamma   90.00
#
_symmetry.space_group_name_H-M   'P 1'
#
loop_
_entity.id
_entity.type
_entity.pdbx_description
1 polymer ?
#
loop_
_entity_poly.entity_id
_entity_poly.type
_entity_poly.pdbx_seq_one_letter_code
_entity_poly.pdbx_strand_id
1 'polypeptide(L)'
;LTNFRDILRQYWHYDDFRPLQAEIIESVAAGRDTLALMPTGGGKSLCFQVPTMAMTDPCDPTMEGLCLVITPLIALMKDQVAHLRDLGIRAYAIYSGMNRQEIITILDNCQFGGYKFLYVSPERLESAFFRKRLTDLPVCMIAVDEAHCISQWGYDFRPPYLRIAAIRNVLQERLRRYRQDARIPVLALTATATPSVVTDIQDKLEFQEPNVFRKSFRRENLTYVVRSAAGTTDKLEQSLHILNKVPGSSIIYVRSRAKTKEVAEWLVAYGISAEHYHAGLDNAEKDRRQQAWQAGTTRVMVATNAFGMGIDKPDVRTVIHLDLPDSIEAYFQEAGRAGRDGKRAYAILLYADDDHSKMLQRVHNQFPERDFILRVYDILGNWLQVGLGSGLDHTFPFPFEQFCADNRLALLPTYSALQILTQAGYITYIDEHETQPRVQILPTREELYEAHLPQAGERLLNALMRQYPGIFTEPAYIYEERLGGDLGMDKQQLNHQLILLAQQGLVKYIPRRKTPYIYYAQERLQLEYVRITAACYEDRLARYQRQIQAMLDYATLPSEAKPEDFLLQYFGETADVGEQK
;
A
#
# COMPACT_ATOMS: atom_id res chain seq x y z
N LEU A 1 -14.17 20.99 -29.00
CA LEU A 1 -13.96 20.93 -27.54
C LEU A 1 -14.82 19.83 -26.99
N THR A 2 -14.21 18.76 -26.48
CA THR A 2 -14.94 17.64 -25.87
C THR A 2 -15.64 18.15 -24.62
N ASN A 3 -16.95 17.96 -24.55
CA ASN A 3 -17.71 18.36 -23.36
C ASN A 3 -17.61 17.25 -22.29
N PHE A 4 -16.73 17.40 -21.33
CA PHE A 4 -16.55 16.45 -20.24
C PHE A 4 -17.80 16.26 -19.36
N ARG A 5 -18.70 17.27 -19.33
CA ARG A 5 -20.00 17.15 -18.63
C ARG A 5 -20.92 16.14 -19.33
N ASP A 6 -20.90 16.06 -20.66
CA ASP A 6 -21.69 15.09 -21.39
C ASP A 6 -21.19 13.67 -21.14
N ILE A 7 -19.86 13.46 -21.06
CA ILE A 7 -19.27 12.19 -20.67
C ILE A 7 -19.66 11.82 -19.24
N LEU A 8 -19.61 12.78 -18.29
CA LEU A 8 -20.02 12.56 -16.91
C LEU A 8 -21.47 12.13 -16.81
N ARG A 9 -22.37 12.79 -17.54
CA ARG A 9 -23.79 12.44 -17.58
C ARG A 9 -24.04 11.08 -18.23
N GLN A 10 -23.35 10.79 -19.31
CA GLN A 10 -23.55 9.55 -20.07
C GLN A 10 -23.17 8.30 -19.27
N TYR A 11 -22.03 8.33 -18.57
CA TYR A 11 -21.49 7.14 -17.91
C TYR A 11 -21.78 7.09 -16.41
N TRP A 12 -21.65 8.22 -15.71
CA TRP A 12 -21.82 8.28 -14.24
C TRP A 12 -23.15 8.83 -13.79
N HIS A 13 -23.96 9.35 -14.70
CA HIS A 13 -25.29 9.91 -14.42
C HIS A 13 -25.29 11.08 -13.43
N TYR A 14 -24.20 11.84 -13.38
CA TYR A 14 -24.09 13.09 -12.61
C TYR A 14 -24.29 14.29 -13.53
N ASP A 15 -25.03 15.31 -13.06
CA ASP A 15 -25.34 16.49 -13.85
C ASP A 15 -24.17 17.47 -13.95
N ASP A 16 -23.36 17.56 -12.90
CA ASP A 16 -22.21 18.47 -12.86
C ASP A 16 -21.07 17.93 -11.99
N PHE A 17 -19.90 18.53 -12.18
CA PHE A 17 -18.71 18.25 -11.41
C PHE A 17 -18.77 18.86 -10.01
N ARG A 18 -18.14 18.21 -9.05
CA ARG A 18 -17.86 18.81 -7.76
C ARG A 18 -16.76 19.88 -7.90
N PRO A 19 -16.67 20.82 -6.95
CA PRO A 19 -15.63 21.86 -6.98
C PRO A 19 -14.23 21.29 -7.21
N LEU A 20 -13.46 21.94 -8.08
CA LEU A 20 -12.12 21.60 -8.57
C LEU A 20 -12.01 20.38 -9.51
N GLN A 21 -13.03 19.54 -9.65
CA GLN A 21 -12.94 18.40 -10.57
C GLN A 21 -12.80 18.84 -12.02
N ALA A 22 -13.57 19.86 -12.45
CA ALA A 22 -13.53 20.35 -13.82
C ALA A 22 -12.14 20.93 -14.17
N GLU A 23 -11.58 21.74 -13.29
CA GLU A 23 -10.27 22.37 -13.46
C GLU A 23 -9.13 21.36 -13.51
N ILE A 24 -9.21 20.31 -12.67
CA ILE A 24 -8.24 19.20 -12.67
C ILE A 24 -8.35 18.42 -13.99
N ILE A 25 -9.57 18.10 -14.44
CA ILE A 25 -9.84 17.40 -15.69
C ILE A 25 -9.30 18.18 -16.88
N GLU A 26 -9.59 19.49 -16.95
CA GLU A 26 -9.10 20.37 -18.00
C GLU A 26 -7.57 20.49 -17.99
N SER A 27 -6.97 20.56 -16.81
CA SER A 27 -5.51 20.63 -16.66
C SER A 27 -4.82 19.39 -17.22
N VAL A 28 -5.27 18.18 -16.84
CA VAL A 28 -4.65 16.93 -17.30
C VAL A 28 -4.98 16.65 -18.78
N ALA A 29 -6.17 17.00 -19.24
CA ALA A 29 -6.56 16.86 -20.64
C ALA A 29 -5.76 17.80 -21.57
N ALA A 30 -5.30 18.94 -21.05
CA ALA A 30 -4.36 19.84 -21.72
C ALA A 30 -2.91 19.32 -21.75
N GLY A 31 -2.64 18.11 -21.23
CA GLY A 31 -1.32 17.48 -21.21
C GLY A 31 -0.42 17.95 -20.07
N ARG A 32 -0.95 18.69 -19.09
CA ARG A 32 -0.17 19.18 -17.94
C ARG A 32 -0.10 18.15 -16.83
N ASP A 33 1.08 17.98 -16.24
CA ASP A 33 1.21 17.25 -14.98
C ASP A 33 0.42 17.96 -13.89
N THR A 34 -0.32 17.20 -13.12
CA THR A 34 -1.30 17.76 -12.18
C THR A 34 -1.26 17.00 -10.86
N LEU A 35 -1.09 17.70 -9.75
CA LEU A 35 -1.26 17.16 -8.39
C LEU A 35 -2.58 17.67 -7.82
N ALA A 36 -3.46 16.74 -7.46
CA ALA A 36 -4.74 17.07 -6.88
C ALA A 36 -4.81 16.59 -5.40
N LEU A 37 -4.87 17.56 -4.50
CA LEU A 37 -5.09 17.38 -3.07
C LEU A 37 -6.59 17.48 -2.79
N MET A 38 -7.23 16.31 -2.62
CA MET A 38 -8.67 16.23 -2.42
C MET A 38 -8.98 15.30 -1.25
N PRO A 39 -9.85 15.69 -0.31
CA PRO A 39 -10.20 14.84 0.81
C PRO A 39 -10.82 13.52 0.36
N THR A 40 -10.82 12.52 1.23
CA THR A 40 -11.55 11.25 1.01
C THR A 40 -13.02 11.53 0.73
N GLY A 41 -13.60 10.84 -0.26
CA GLY A 41 -14.98 11.11 -0.71
C GLY A 41 -15.11 12.33 -1.64
N GLY A 42 -14.02 13.03 -1.96
CA GLY A 42 -14.01 14.18 -2.87
C GLY A 42 -14.24 13.86 -4.35
N GLY A 43 -14.33 12.57 -4.71
CA GLY A 43 -14.52 12.14 -6.10
C GLY A 43 -13.23 12.14 -6.93
N LYS A 44 -12.09 11.83 -6.32
CA LYS A 44 -10.75 11.77 -6.97
C LYS A 44 -10.72 10.91 -8.23
N SER A 45 -11.41 9.77 -8.24
CA SER A 45 -11.39 8.85 -9.37
C SER A 45 -11.96 9.45 -10.66
N LEU A 46 -12.98 10.29 -10.57
CA LEU A 46 -13.56 10.98 -11.73
C LEU A 46 -12.56 11.90 -12.43
N CYS A 47 -11.58 12.44 -11.70
CA CYS A 47 -10.57 13.35 -12.24
C CYS A 47 -9.66 12.70 -13.29
N PHE A 48 -9.48 11.37 -13.27
CA PHE A 48 -8.78 10.65 -14.34
C PHE A 48 -9.74 9.82 -15.22
N GLN A 49 -10.85 9.38 -14.67
CA GLN A 49 -11.80 8.54 -15.42
C GLN A 49 -12.49 9.31 -16.55
N VAL A 50 -13.02 10.49 -16.23
CA VAL A 50 -13.74 11.29 -17.24
C VAL A 50 -12.83 11.74 -18.39
N PRO A 51 -11.66 12.35 -18.20
CA PRO A 51 -10.82 12.78 -19.31
C PRO A 51 -10.33 11.60 -20.16
N THR A 52 -10.03 10.44 -19.55
CA THR A 52 -9.59 9.24 -20.28
C THR A 52 -10.62 8.77 -21.30
N MET A 53 -11.91 8.92 -21.01
CA MET A 53 -12.97 8.52 -21.97
C MET A 53 -12.90 9.30 -23.28
N ALA A 54 -12.38 10.53 -23.26
CA ALA A 54 -12.21 11.38 -24.45
C ALA A 54 -10.81 11.29 -25.06
N MET A 55 -9.83 10.71 -24.36
CA MET A 55 -8.44 10.66 -24.84
C MET A 55 -8.23 9.50 -25.80
N THR A 56 -7.37 9.75 -26.80
CA THR A 56 -6.91 8.76 -27.79
C THR A 56 -5.45 8.38 -27.54
N ASP A 57 -4.97 7.33 -28.20
CA ASP A 57 -3.55 6.99 -28.19
C ASP A 57 -2.74 8.18 -28.74
N PRO A 58 -1.79 8.72 -27.99
CA PRO A 58 -0.96 9.82 -28.47
C PRO A 58 -0.11 9.47 -29.70
N CYS A 59 0.11 8.19 -29.97
CA CYS A 59 0.83 7.70 -31.15
C CYS A 59 -0.08 7.48 -32.37
N ASP A 60 -1.34 7.11 -32.13
CA ASP A 60 -2.36 6.87 -33.16
C ASP A 60 -3.72 7.43 -32.72
N PRO A 61 -4.07 8.65 -33.16
CA PRO A 61 -5.34 9.28 -32.78
C PRO A 61 -6.61 8.53 -33.22
N THR A 62 -6.49 7.50 -34.05
CA THR A 62 -7.63 6.65 -34.44
C THR A 62 -7.93 5.57 -33.40
N MET A 63 -6.99 5.31 -32.48
CA MET A 63 -7.13 4.36 -31.39
C MET A 63 -7.54 5.04 -30.09
N GLU A 64 -8.29 4.31 -29.29
CA GLU A 64 -8.64 4.76 -27.94
C GLU A 64 -7.42 4.75 -27.02
N GLY A 65 -7.28 5.81 -26.23
CA GLY A 65 -6.23 5.91 -25.22
C GLY A 65 -6.54 5.09 -23.96
N LEU A 66 -5.50 4.60 -23.32
CA LEU A 66 -5.51 3.84 -22.08
C LEU A 66 -4.93 4.67 -20.92
N CYS A 67 -5.64 4.79 -19.81
CA CYS A 67 -5.08 5.32 -18.57
C CYS A 67 -4.40 4.19 -17.78
N LEU A 68 -3.11 4.36 -17.47
CA LEU A 68 -2.38 3.51 -16.54
C LEU A 68 -2.61 4.04 -15.12
N VAL A 69 -3.38 3.31 -14.31
CA VAL A 69 -3.71 3.70 -12.93
C VAL A 69 -2.83 2.92 -11.95
N ILE A 70 -2.01 3.63 -11.20
CA ILE A 70 -1.13 3.04 -10.18
C ILE A 70 -1.77 3.28 -8.81
N THR A 71 -2.11 2.19 -8.11
CA THR A 71 -2.75 2.24 -6.78
C THR A 71 -2.23 1.13 -5.89
N PRO A 72 -2.05 1.38 -4.57
CA PRO A 72 -1.35 0.43 -3.69
C PRO A 72 -2.24 -0.70 -3.17
N LEU A 73 -3.55 -0.65 -3.43
CA LEU A 73 -4.53 -1.53 -2.78
C LEU A 73 -5.26 -2.41 -3.78
N ILE A 74 -5.02 -3.71 -3.68
CA ILE A 74 -5.66 -4.71 -4.55
C ILE A 74 -7.19 -4.71 -4.40
N ALA A 75 -7.72 -4.57 -3.18
CA ALA A 75 -9.17 -4.54 -2.94
C ALA A 75 -9.81 -3.33 -3.64
N LEU A 76 -9.26 -2.12 -3.43
CA LEU A 76 -9.74 -0.91 -4.09
C LEU A 76 -9.67 -1.01 -5.63
N MET A 77 -8.59 -1.59 -6.13
CA MET A 77 -8.38 -1.83 -7.55
C MET A 77 -9.48 -2.72 -8.15
N LYS A 78 -9.83 -3.82 -7.44
CA LYS A 78 -10.91 -4.73 -7.85
C LYS A 78 -12.27 -4.04 -7.84
N ASP A 79 -12.57 -3.29 -6.79
CA ASP A 79 -13.83 -2.55 -6.65
C ASP A 79 -13.97 -1.47 -7.74
N GLN A 80 -12.91 -0.72 -8.03
CA GLN A 80 -12.90 0.29 -9.09
C GLN A 80 -13.12 -0.35 -10.47
N VAL A 81 -12.44 -1.47 -10.76
CA VAL A 81 -12.59 -2.19 -12.02
C VAL A 81 -13.99 -2.78 -12.16
N ALA A 82 -14.55 -3.36 -11.10
CA ALA A 82 -15.92 -3.87 -11.09
C ALA A 82 -16.93 -2.75 -11.39
N HIS A 83 -16.81 -1.63 -10.68
CA HIS A 83 -17.68 -0.47 -10.90
C HIS A 83 -17.60 0.09 -12.33
N LEU A 84 -16.40 0.21 -12.91
CA LEU A 84 -16.24 0.65 -14.29
C LEU A 84 -16.90 -0.32 -15.28
N ARG A 85 -16.77 -1.63 -15.04
CA ARG A 85 -17.44 -2.65 -15.88
C ARG A 85 -18.96 -2.60 -15.78
N ASP A 86 -19.50 -2.34 -14.59
CA ASP A 86 -20.95 -2.16 -14.40
C ASP A 86 -21.48 -0.95 -15.17
N LEU A 87 -20.64 0.09 -15.36
CA LEU A 87 -20.93 1.25 -16.23
C LEU A 87 -20.67 0.98 -17.72
N GLY A 88 -20.34 -0.26 -18.11
CA GLY A 88 -20.02 -0.62 -19.50
C GLY A 88 -18.65 -0.19 -19.98
N ILE A 89 -17.76 0.27 -19.08
CA ILE A 89 -16.41 0.74 -19.40
C ILE A 89 -15.41 -0.40 -19.25
N ARG A 90 -14.61 -0.65 -20.29
CA ARG A 90 -13.61 -1.72 -20.26
C ARG A 90 -12.42 -1.36 -19.40
N ALA A 91 -12.18 -2.15 -18.34
CA ALA A 91 -11.10 -1.97 -17.41
C ALA A 91 -10.52 -3.31 -16.95
N TYR A 92 -9.22 -3.34 -16.69
CA TYR A 92 -8.53 -4.48 -16.09
C TYR A 92 -7.68 -4.06 -14.88
N ALA A 93 -7.34 -5.05 -14.04
CA ALA A 93 -6.38 -4.91 -12.96
C ALA A 93 -5.29 -5.98 -13.07
N ILE A 94 -4.02 -5.59 -12.85
CA ILE A 94 -2.87 -6.49 -12.70
C ILE A 94 -2.25 -6.25 -11.32
N TYR A 95 -2.22 -7.29 -10.49
CA TYR A 95 -1.71 -7.23 -9.13
C TYR A 95 -0.84 -8.43 -8.78
N SER A 96 -0.22 -8.41 -7.62
CA SER A 96 0.61 -9.51 -7.12
C SER A 96 -0.21 -10.79 -6.93
N GLY A 97 0.35 -11.94 -7.31
CA GLY A 97 -0.31 -13.25 -7.22
C GLY A 97 -1.01 -13.70 -8.51
N MET A 98 -1.16 -12.85 -9.53
CA MET A 98 -1.67 -13.28 -10.84
C MET A 98 -0.61 -14.08 -11.60
N ASN A 99 -1.05 -15.10 -12.32
CA ASN A 99 -0.16 -15.89 -13.14
C ASN A 99 0.26 -15.13 -14.43
N ARG A 100 1.39 -15.53 -15.00
CA ARG A 100 1.96 -14.86 -16.16
C ARG A 100 1.05 -14.90 -17.39
N GLN A 101 0.34 -15.99 -17.63
CA GLN A 101 -0.54 -16.13 -18.78
C GLN A 101 -1.76 -15.19 -18.68
N GLU A 102 -2.33 -15.05 -17.48
CA GLU A 102 -3.39 -14.07 -17.23
C GLU A 102 -2.91 -12.65 -17.52
N ILE A 103 -1.70 -12.30 -17.06
CA ILE A 103 -1.11 -10.98 -17.31
C ILE A 103 -0.90 -10.73 -18.80
N ILE A 104 -0.37 -11.72 -19.55
CA ILE A 104 -0.20 -11.63 -21.00
C ILE A 104 -1.54 -11.37 -21.67
N THR A 105 -2.56 -12.16 -21.34
CA THR A 105 -3.92 -12.02 -21.92
C THR A 105 -4.50 -10.62 -21.64
N ILE A 106 -4.32 -10.10 -20.43
CA ILE A 106 -4.78 -8.75 -20.08
C ILE A 106 -4.04 -7.69 -20.89
N LEU A 107 -2.72 -7.79 -21.01
CA LEU A 107 -1.92 -6.83 -21.77
C LEU A 107 -2.26 -6.86 -23.27
N ASP A 108 -2.46 -8.05 -23.86
CA ASP A 108 -2.91 -8.19 -25.24
C ASP A 108 -4.30 -7.57 -25.44
N ASN A 109 -5.22 -7.80 -24.51
CA ASN A 109 -6.55 -7.19 -24.55
C ASN A 109 -6.47 -5.66 -24.41
N CYS A 110 -5.59 -5.14 -23.57
CA CYS A 110 -5.38 -3.69 -23.43
C CYS A 110 -4.76 -3.08 -24.71
N GLN A 111 -3.92 -3.83 -25.41
CA GLN A 111 -3.28 -3.37 -26.64
C GLN A 111 -4.26 -3.29 -27.81
N PHE A 112 -5.16 -4.28 -27.96
CA PHE A 112 -6.00 -4.45 -29.15
C PHE A 112 -7.50 -4.33 -28.90
N GLY A 113 -7.93 -4.37 -27.65
CA GLY A 113 -9.33 -4.52 -27.27
C GLY A 113 -10.08 -3.24 -26.89
N GLY A 114 -9.49 -2.04 -27.05
CA GLY A 114 -10.14 -0.77 -26.71
C GLY A 114 -10.44 -0.63 -25.21
N TYR A 115 -9.53 -1.06 -24.34
CA TYR A 115 -9.63 -0.88 -22.89
C TYR A 115 -9.23 0.53 -22.49
N LYS A 116 -10.02 1.15 -21.61
CA LYS A 116 -9.78 2.53 -21.14
C LYS A 116 -8.90 2.61 -19.90
N PHE A 117 -8.92 1.57 -19.04
CA PHE A 117 -8.20 1.60 -17.76
C PHE A 117 -7.46 0.30 -17.51
N LEU A 118 -6.18 0.45 -17.16
CA LEU A 118 -5.35 -0.62 -16.62
C LEU A 118 -4.86 -0.24 -15.23
N TYR A 119 -5.43 -0.86 -14.20
CA TYR A 119 -5.00 -0.70 -12.82
C TYR A 119 -3.84 -1.64 -12.53
N VAL A 120 -2.80 -1.13 -11.89
CA VAL A 120 -1.60 -1.90 -11.55
C VAL A 120 -1.14 -1.62 -10.13
N SER A 121 -0.68 -2.67 -9.44
CA SER A 121 0.02 -2.46 -8.17
C SER A 121 1.44 -1.94 -8.43
N PRO A 122 1.97 -1.07 -7.54
CA PRO A 122 3.28 -0.45 -7.75
C PRO A 122 4.42 -1.47 -7.87
N GLU A 123 4.32 -2.63 -7.21
CA GLU A 123 5.30 -3.72 -7.29
C GLU A 123 5.44 -4.29 -8.72
N ARG A 124 4.38 -4.20 -9.53
CA ARG A 124 4.42 -4.63 -10.94
C ARG A 124 5.35 -3.78 -11.81
N LEU A 125 5.60 -2.55 -11.41
CA LEU A 125 6.50 -1.66 -12.13
C LEU A 125 7.96 -2.10 -12.04
N GLU A 126 8.31 -2.99 -11.11
CA GLU A 126 9.65 -3.56 -10.98
C GLU A 126 9.90 -4.71 -11.98
N SER A 127 8.84 -5.35 -12.49
CA SER A 127 8.95 -6.44 -13.45
C SER A 127 9.48 -5.97 -14.81
N ALA A 128 10.62 -6.50 -15.24
CA ALA A 128 11.21 -6.19 -16.54
C ALA A 128 10.29 -6.60 -17.70
N PHE A 129 9.60 -7.74 -17.56
CA PHE A 129 8.60 -8.20 -18.52
C PHE A 129 7.45 -7.19 -18.66
N PHE A 130 6.89 -6.74 -17.54
CA PHE A 130 5.79 -5.78 -17.55
C PHE A 130 6.22 -4.45 -18.20
N ARG A 131 7.39 -3.91 -17.80
CA ARG A 131 7.93 -2.67 -18.40
C ARG A 131 8.10 -2.77 -19.91
N LYS A 132 8.62 -3.90 -20.42
CA LYS A 132 8.78 -4.11 -21.85
C LYS A 132 7.43 -4.10 -22.57
N ARG A 133 6.41 -4.75 -22.00
CA ARG A 133 5.07 -4.82 -22.60
C ARG A 133 4.30 -3.50 -22.53
N LEU A 134 4.60 -2.65 -21.54
CA LEU A 134 3.98 -1.32 -21.44
C LEU A 134 4.24 -0.44 -22.67
N THR A 135 5.39 -0.61 -23.35
CA THR A 135 5.70 0.17 -24.56
C THR A 135 4.77 -0.12 -25.73
N ASP A 136 4.06 -1.25 -25.70
CA ASP A 136 3.14 -1.63 -26.76
C ASP A 136 1.71 -1.12 -26.51
N LEU A 137 1.41 -0.61 -25.30
CA LEU A 137 0.08 -0.16 -24.90
C LEU A 137 -0.19 1.29 -25.33
N PRO A 138 -1.44 1.64 -25.69
CA PRO A 138 -1.84 3.00 -26.08
C PRO A 138 -2.00 3.93 -24.87
N VAL A 139 -0.96 4.05 -24.01
CA VAL A 139 -1.03 4.84 -22.79
C VAL A 139 -1.10 6.33 -23.10
N CYS A 140 -2.22 6.96 -22.73
CA CYS A 140 -2.45 8.39 -22.91
C CYS A 140 -2.27 9.23 -21.64
N MET A 141 -2.32 8.59 -20.45
CA MET A 141 -2.18 9.26 -19.15
C MET A 141 -1.72 8.26 -18.09
N ILE A 142 -1.00 8.73 -17.09
CA ILE A 142 -0.68 7.98 -15.87
C ILE A 142 -1.43 8.62 -14.70
N ALA A 143 -2.31 7.87 -14.05
CA ALA A 143 -2.94 8.27 -12.80
C ALA A 143 -2.24 7.59 -11.62
N VAL A 144 -1.79 8.38 -10.64
CA VAL A 144 -1.10 7.91 -9.44
C VAL A 144 -2.01 8.16 -8.24
N ASP A 145 -2.69 7.12 -7.81
CA ASP A 145 -3.53 7.19 -6.62
C ASP A 145 -2.69 7.01 -5.35
N GLU A 146 -3.13 7.62 -4.25
CA GLU A 146 -2.37 7.70 -2.99
C GLU A 146 -0.91 8.14 -3.22
N ALA A 147 -0.74 9.20 -4.01
CA ALA A 147 0.57 9.69 -4.45
C ALA A 147 1.53 10.03 -3.29
N HIS A 148 1.02 10.27 -2.07
CA HIS A 148 1.85 10.45 -0.88
C HIS A 148 2.78 9.26 -0.59
N CYS A 149 2.42 8.05 -1.11
CA CYS A 149 3.27 6.85 -0.97
C CYS A 149 4.64 6.97 -1.69
N ILE A 150 4.81 7.92 -2.61
CA ILE A 150 6.11 8.16 -3.27
C ILE A 150 7.10 8.88 -2.35
N SER A 151 6.59 9.61 -1.38
CA SER A 151 7.39 10.47 -0.51
C SER A 151 7.89 9.72 0.71
N GLN A 152 9.19 9.78 0.93
CA GLN A 152 9.75 9.33 2.21
C GLN A 152 9.27 10.18 3.40
N TRP A 153 8.75 11.37 3.15
CA TRP A 153 8.15 12.25 4.16
C TRP A 153 6.68 11.92 4.43
N GLY A 154 6.07 11.08 3.58
CA GLY A 154 4.72 10.57 3.78
C GLY A 154 4.63 9.51 4.91
N TYR A 155 3.44 9.28 5.40
CA TYR A 155 3.20 8.30 6.48
C TYR A 155 3.18 6.83 5.99
N ASP A 156 2.97 6.58 4.69
CA ASP A 156 2.94 5.23 4.07
C ASP A 156 3.88 5.18 2.85
N PHE A 157 5.18 5.39 3.08
CA PHE A 157 6.18 5.34 2.01
C PHE A 157 6.31 3.94 1.42
N ARG A 158 6.20 3.85 0.08
CA ARG A 158 6.34 2.61 -0.68
C ARG A 158 7.42 2.74 -1.76
N PRO A 159 8.59 2.11 -1.59
CA PRO A 159 9.71 2.21 -2.55
C PRO A 159 9.33 1.95 -4.01
N PRO A 160 8.41 1.01 -4.37
CA PRO A 160 8.03 0.80 -5.77
C PRO A 160 7.43 2.03 -6.47
N TYR A 161 6.85 2.99 -5.73
CA TYR A 161 6.37 4.25 -6.32
C TYR A 161 7.48 5.09 -6.95
N LEU A 162 8.72 4.96 -6.50
CA LEU A 162 9.87 5.64 -7.09
C LEU A 162 10.14 5.20 -8.54
N ARG A 163 9.57 4.07 -8.97
CA ARG A 163 9.69 3.58 -10.35
C ARG A 163 8.77 4.28 -11.34
N ILE A 164 7.79 5.05 -10.89
CA ILE A 164 6.78 5.67 -11.75
C ILE A 164 7.41 6.63 -12.77
N ALA A 165 8.35 7.47 -12.35
CA ALA A 165 9.06 8.36 -13.26
C ALA A 165 9.82 7.59 -14.34
N ALA A 166 10.52 6.50 -13.98
CA ALA A 166 11.21 5.65 -14.94
C ALA A 166 10.24 4.99 -15.96
N ILE A 167 9.07 4.55 -15.51
CA ILE A 167 8.01 4.03 -16.40
C ILE A 167 7.53 5.11 -17.36
N ARG A 168 7.28 6.32 -16.85
CA ARG A 168 6.91 7.46 -17.68
C ARG A 168 7.96 7.73 -18.76
N ASN A 169 9.23 7.72 -18.40
CA ASN A 169 10.33 7.96 -19.34
C ASN A 169 10.36 6.93 -20.47
N VAL A 170 10.15 5.64 -20.15
CA VAL A 170 10.05 4.56 -21.14
C VAL A 170 8.87 4.80 -22.11
N LEU A 171 7.70 5.16 -21.60
CA LEU A 171 6.53 5.49 -22.41
C LEU A 171 6.74 6.76 -23.26
N GLN A 172 7.44 7.73 -22.69
CA GLN A 172 7.77 8.99 -23.37
C GLN A 172 8.75 8.78 -24.55
N GLU A 173 9.70 7.85 -24.44
CA GLU A 173 10.61 7.48 -25.53
C GLU A 173 9.84 6.90 -26.74
N ARG A 174 8.82 6.05 -26.48
CA ARG A 174 7.91 5.59 -27.54
C ARG A 174 7.24 6.76 -28.23
N LEU A 175 6.64 7.66 -27.45
CA LEU A 175 5.88 8.78 -27.96
C LEU A 175 6.74 9.74 -28.83
N ARG A 176 7.98 10.01 -28.42
CA ARG A 176 8.93 10.88 -29.17
C ARG A 176 9.22 10.38 -30.59
N ARG A 177 9.07 9.07 -30.86
CA ARG A 177 9.25 8.50 -32.21
C ARG A 177 8.14 8.92 -33.17
N TYR A 178 6.98 9.32 -32.65
CA TYR A 178 5.80 9.70 -33.43
C TYR A 178 5.49 11.20 -33.35
N ARG A 179 5.70 11.79 -32.17
CA ARG A 179 5.45 13.20 -31.87
C ARG A 179 6.51 13.74 -30.90
N GLN A 180 7.39 14.62 -31.39
CA GLN A 180 8.51 15.13 -30.58
C GLN A 180 8.07 15.95 -29.37
N ASP A 181 6.98 16.73 -29.50
CA ASP A 181 6.49 17.66 -28.46
C ASP A 181 5.37 17.07 -27.61
N ALA A 182 4.90 15.84 -27.91
CA ALA A 182 3.81 15.24 -27.15
C ALA A 182 4.33 14.64 -25.84
N ARG A 183 3.50 14.73 -24.79
CA ARG A 183 3.81 14.25 -23.46
C ARG A 183 2.67 13.41 -22.88
N ILE A 184 3.02 12.40 -22.11
CA ILE A 184 2.07 11.63 -21.31
C ILE A 184 1.92 12.35 -19.97
N PRO A 185 0.77 12.99 -19.68
CA PRO A 185 0.54 13.67 -18.42
C PRO A 185 0.45 12.71 -17.25
N VAL A 186 0.89 13.17 -16.08
CA VAL A 186 0.71 12.49 -14.81
C VAL A 186 -0.33 13.23 -13.98
N LEU A 187 -1.38 12.52 -13.57
CA LEU A 187 -2.31 13.00 -12.54
C LEU A 187 -2.02 12.29 -11.22
N ALA A 188 -1.42 12.99 -10.29
CA ALA A 188 -1.18 12.51 -8.95
C ALA A 188 -2.33 12.92 -8.02
N LEU A 189 -2.85 11.97 -7.26
CA LEU A 189 -4.02 12.12 -6.40
C LEU A 189 -3.67 11.71 -4.98
N THR A 190 -3.99 12.54 -4.01
CA THR A 190 -3.89 12.16 -2.58
C THR A 190 -4.91 12.90 -1.74
N ALA A 191 -5.28 12.30 -0.60
CA ALA A 191 -6.16 12.93 0.37
C ALA A 191 -5.39 13.70 1.45
N THR A 192 -4.12 13.38 1.65
CA THR A 192 -3.32 13.87 2.77
C THR A 192 -1.89 14.12 2.30
N ALA A 193 -1.46 15.38 2.30
CA ALA A 193 -0.08 15.73 2.03
C ALA A 193 0.27 17.06 2.72
N THR A 194 1.34 17.04 3.49
CA THR A 194 1.96 18.25 4.02
C THR A 194 2.68 19.01 2.91
N PRO A 195 3.02 20.28 3.08
CA PRO A 195 3.75 21.05 2.06
C PRO A 195 5.04 20.39 1.57
N SER A 196 5.79 19.72 2.46
CA SER A 196 7.00 18.98 2.10
C SER A 196 6.69 17.76 1.22
N VAL A 197 5.61 17.04 1.51
CA VAL A 197 5.16 15.89 0.71
C VAL A 197 4.68 16.35 -0.67
N VAL A 198 4.01 17.50 -0.77
CA VAL A 198 3.58 18.10 -2.04
C VAL A 198 4.77 18.37 -2.97
N THR A 199 5.83 18.97 -2.44
CA THR A 199 7.06 19.22 -3.20
C THR A 199 7.70 17.91 -3.63
N ASP A 200 7.87 16.95 -2.71
CA ASP A 200 8.51 15.68 -2.98
C ASP A 200 7.76 14.83 -4.02
N ILE A 201 6.41 14.86 -4.03
CA ILE A 201 5.60 14.20 -5.06
C ILE A 201 5.93 14.75 -6.45
N GLN A 202 5.95 16.07 -6.61
CA GLN A 202 6.21 16.71 -7.89
C GLN A 202 7.64 16.43 -8.37
N ASP A 203 8.62 16.52 -7.47
CA ASP A 203 10.03 16.24 -7.78
C ASP A 203 10.24 14.78 -8.19
N LYS A 204 9.69 13.83 -7.43
CA LYS A 204 9.83 12.38 -7.69
C LYS A 204 9.08 11.90 -8.93
N LEU A 205 7.98 12.56 -9.29
CA LEU A 205 7.24 12.31 -10.53
C LEU A 205 7.76 13.14 -11.72
N GLU A 206 8.81 13.92 -11.51
CA GLU A 206 9.46 14.75 -12.53
C GLU A 206 8.47 15.68 -13.23
N PHE A 207 7.67 16.44 -12.46
CA PHE A 207 6.80 17.46 -13.02
C PHE A 207 7.64 18.58 -13.68
N GLN A 208 7.24 19.04 -14.85
CA GLN A 208 7.96 20.13 -15.51
C GLN A 208 7.77 21.45 -14.80
N GLU A 209 6.54 21.71 -14.36
CA GLU A 209 6.14 22.93 -13.66
C GLU A 209 5.27 22.54 -12.46
N PRO A 210 5.39 23.26 -11.34
CA PRO A 210 4.48 23.08 -10.22
C PRO A 210 3.04 23.35 -10.64
N ASN A 211 2.17 22.36 -10.44
CA ASN A 211 0.76 22.48 -10.78
C ASN A 211 -0.07 21.70 -9.76
N VAL A 212 -0.58 22.43 -8.78
CA VAL A 212 -1.25 21.85 -7.61
C VAL A 212 -2.66 22.42 -7.47
N PHE A 213 -3.64 21.56 -7.49
CA PHE A 213 -5.02 21.88 -7.13
C PHE A 213 -5.27 21.41 -5.71
N ARG A 214 -5.68 22.32 -4.85
CA ARG A 214 -5.93 22.02 -3.44
C ARG A 214 -7.37 22.36 -3.08
N LYS A 215 -8.13 21.35 -2.68
CA LYS A 215 -9.41 21.56 -2.01
C LYS A 215 -9.15 21.68 -0.51
N SER A 216 -9.80 22.63 0.14
CA SER A 216 -9.70 22.76 1.59
C SER A 216 -10.03 21.43 2.28
N PHE A 217 -9.25 21.10 3.29
CA PHE A 217 -9.47 19.93 4.15
C PHE A 217 -10.60 20.16 5.15
N ARG A 218 -11.11 21.39 5.27
CA ARG A 218 -12.24 21.72 6.11
C ARG A 218 -13.50 20.96 5.68
N ARG A 219 -14.16 20.36 6.65
CA ARG A 219 -15.41 19.64 6.43
C ARG A 219 -16.49 20.14 7.40
N GLU A 220 -17.37 21.02 6.92
CA GLU A 220 -18.40 21.66 7.72
C GLU A 220 -19.33 20.67 8.45
N ASN A 221 -19.51 19.49 7.88
CA ASN A 221 -20.37 18.45 8.44
C ASN A 221 -19.65 17.51 9.42
N LEU A 222 -18.32 17.62 9.59
CA LEU A 222 -17.52 16.75 10.45
C LEU A 222 -16.97 17.53 11.65
N THR A 223 -17.40 17.16 12.84
CA THR A 223 -16.92 17.77 14.08
C THR A 223 -15.79 16.92 14.68
N TYR A 224 -14.62 17.51 14.83
CA TYR A 224 -13.49 16.90 15.52
C TYR A 224 -13.56 17.19 17.02
N VAL A 225 -13.39 16.16 17.83
CA VAL A 225 -13.47 16.24 19.29
C VAL A 225 -12.29 15.49 19.91
N VAL A 226 -11.56 16.15 20.77
CA VAL A 226 -10.52 15.52 21.62
C VAL A 226 -11.06 15.53 23.06
N ARG A 227 -10.99 14.38 23.73
CA ARG A 227 -11.44 14.23 25.11
C ARG A 227 -10.42 13.46 25.94
N SER A 228 -10.18 13.96 27.15
CA SER A 228 -9.41 13.23 28.14
C SER A 228 -10.25 12.10 28.75
N ALA A 229 -9.56 11.05 29.15
CA ALA A 229 -10.11 9.91 29.87
C ALA A 229 -9.16 9.51 31.01
N ALA A 230 -9.71 8.99 32.09
CA ALA A 230 -8.91 8.54 33.24
C ALA A 230 -8.12 7.23 32.98
N GLY A 231 -8.45 6.53 31.90
CA GLY A 231 -7.81 5.27 31.49
C GLY A 231 -8.67 4.47 30.52
N THR A 232 -8.30 3.22 30.27
CA THR A 232 -8.96 2.37 29.27
C THR A 232 -10.46 2.14 29.57
N THR A 233 -10.83 1.90 30.83
CA THR A 233 -12.24 1.69 31.24
C THR A 233 -13.08 2.93 30.95
N ASP A 234 -12.61 4.11 31.32
CA ASP A 234 -13.30 5.37 31.08
C ASP A 234 -13.44 5.65 29.57
N LYS A 235 -12.41 5.33 28.76
CA LYS A 235 -12.52 5.41 27.29
C LYS A 235 -13.67 4.54 26.74
N LEU A 236 -13.83 3.33 27.26
CA LEU A 236 -14.90 2.42 26.85
C LEU A 236 -16.28 2.98 27.26
N GLU A 237 -16.42 3.45 28.48
CA GLU A 237 -17.66 4.06 29.00
C GLU A 237 -18.06 5.32 28.22
N GLN A 238 -17.07 6.20 27.93
CA GLN A 238 -17.30 7.37 27.09
C GLN A 238 -17.74 6.97 25.68
N SER A 239 -17.11 5.93 25.09
CA SER A 239 -17.49 5.41 23.77
C SER A 239 -18.93 4.88 23.75
N LEU A 240 -19.33 4.12 24.77
CA LEU A 240 -20.70 3.62 24.93
C LEU A 240 -21.70 4.78 25.02
N HIS A 241 -21.39 5.79 25.83
CA HIS A 241 -22.21 6.98 25.95
C HIS A 241 -22.36 7.74 24.63
N ILE A 242 -21.28 7.89 23.87
CA ILE A 242 -21.30 8.53 22.54
C ILE A 242 -22.16 7.72 21.57
N LEU A 243 -21.97 6.41 21.50
CA LEU A 243 -22.73 5.53 20.62
C LEU A 243 -24.23 5.54 20.95
N ASN A 244 -24.61 5.63 22.23
CA ASN A 244 -25.99 5.73 22.63
C ASN A 244 -26.63 7.09 22.27
N LYS A 245 -25.85 8.17 22.27
CA LYS A 245 -26.33 9.51 21.89
C LYS A 245 -26.36 9.76 20.39
N VAL A 246 -25.47 9.13 19.62
CA VAL A 246 -25.34 9.34 18.18
C VAL A 246 -25.69 8.03 17.46
N PRO A 247 -26.95 7.88 17.01
CA PRO A 247 -27.37 6.68 16.30
C PRO A 247 -26.74 6.61 14.90
N GLY A 248 -26.62 5.40 14.35
CA GLY A 248 -26.09 5.14 13.02
C GLY A 248 -24.80 4.33 13.05
N SER A 249 -24.25 4.08 11.86
CA SER A 249 -23.03 3.29 11.68
C SER A 249 -21.83 3.99 12.28
N SER A 250 -20.95 3.22 12.90
CA SER A 250 -19.77 3.74 13.60
C SER A 250 -18.54 2.87 13.38
N ILE A 251 -17.37 3.49 13.52
CA ILE A 251 -16.08 2.79 13.52
C ILE A 251 -15.36 3.14 14.82
N ILE A 252 -14.76 2.13 15.46
CA ILE A 252 -13.87 2.32 16.61
C ILE A 252 -12.48 1.81 16.23
N TYR A 253 -11.49 2.68 16.27
CA TYR A 253 -10.10 2.33 15.99
C TYR A 253 -9.34 1.98 17.26
N VAL A 254 -8.66 0.83 17.22
CA VAL A 254 -7.72 0.34 18.23
C VAL A 254 -6.45 -0.19 17.55
N ARG A 255 -5.36 -0.30 18.30
CA ARG A 255 -4.06 -0.69 17.72
C ARG A 255 -3.84 -2.21 17.66
N SER A 256 -4.30 -2.96 18.64
CA SER A 256 -4.00 -4.39 18.70
C SER A 256 -5.14 -5.26 18.17
N ARG A 257 -4.77 -6.37 17.51
CA ARG A 257 -5.73 -7.37 17.01
C ARG A 257 -6.59 -7.94 18.15
N ALA A 258 -5.97 -8.25 19.30
CA ALA A 258 -6.68 -8.76 20.46
C ALA A 258 -7.70 -7.75 20.99
N LYS A 259 -7.32 -6.48 21.09
CA LYS A 259 -8.21 -5.41 21.57
C LYS A 259 -9.41 -5.17 20.65
N THR A 260 -9.29 -5.43 19.33
CA THR A 260 -10.45 -5.32 18.43
C THR A 260 -11.57 -6.27 18.84
N LYS A 261 -11.21 -7.51 19.17
CA LYS A 261 -12.16 -8.54 19.60
C LYS A 261 -12.74 -8.23 20.98
N GLU A 262 -11.87 -7.91 21.95
CA GLU A 262 -12.27 -7.56 23.31
C GLU A 262 -13.28 -6.42 23.35
N VAL A 263 -13.01 -5.32 22.64
CA VAL A 263 -13.90 -4.15 22.61
C VAL A 263 -15.20 -4.47 21.89
N ALA A 264 -15.19 -5.26 20.80
CA ALA A 264 -16.40 -5.66 20.11
C ALA A 264 -17.29 -6.54 20.99
N GLU A 265 -16.73 -7.54 21.68
CA GLU A 265 -17.46 -8.40 22.62
C GLU A 265 -18.02 -7.60 23.80
N TRP A 266 -17.26 -6.64 24.30
CA TRP A 266 -17.71 -5.74 25.35
C TRP A 266 -18.92 -4.91 24.89
N LEU A 267 -18.90 -4.31 23.71
CA LEU A 267 -20.03 -3.57 23.15
C LEU A 267 -21.28 -4.44 22.96
N VAL A 268 -21.11 -5.67 22.51
CA VAL A 268 -22.22 -6.63 22.36
C VAL A 268 -22.85 -6.95 23.72
N ALA A 269 -22.05 -7.11 24.77
CA ALA A 269 -22.56 -7.31 26.15
C ALA A 269 -23.40 -6.12 26.64
N TYR A 270 -23.15 -4.90 26.13
CA TYR A 270 -23.97 -3.70 26.43
C TYR A 270 -25.07 -3.43 25.38
N GLY A 271 -25.40 -4.43 24.54
CA GLY A 271 -26.55 -4.37 23.62
C GLY A 271 -26.26 -3.63 22.31
N ILE A 272 -25.00 -3.34 21.98
CA ILE A 272 -24.62 -2.70 20.71
C ILE A 272 -24.13 -3.77 19.73
N SER A 273 -24.76 -3.86 18.54
CA SER A 273 -24.28 -4.74 17.47
C SER A 273 -22.89 -4.30 17.01
N ALA A 274 -21.87 -5.10 17.29
CA ALA A 274 -20.48 -4.82 16.96
C ALA A 274 -19.75 -6.06 16.46
N GLU A 275 -18.86 -5.86 15.51
CA GLU A 275 -17.90 -6.89 15.04
C GLU A 275 -16.48 -6.32 15.01
N HIS A 276 -15.49 -7.21 15.06
CA HIS A 276 -14.09 -6.83 15.00
C HIS A 276 -13.47 -7.08 13.62
N TYR A 277 -12.47 -6.25 13.25
CA TYR A 277 -11.80 -6.35 11.97
C TYR A 277 -10.30 -6.06 12.09
N HIS A 278 -9.45 -6.97 11.57
CA HIS A 278 -8.01 -6.78 11.52
C HIS A 278 -7.36 -7.61 10.40
N ALA A 279 -6.13 -7.29 10.04
CA ALA A 279 -5.41 -7.94 8.94
C ALA A 279 -5.27 -9.47 9.10
N GLY A 280 -5.24 -9.98 10.33
CA GLY A 280 -5.07 -11.41 10.62
C GLY A 280 -6.33 -12.27 10.46
N LEU A 281 -7.49 -11.71 10.11
CA LEU A 281 -8.67 -12.48 9.71
C LEU A 281 -8.46 -13.08 8.31
N ASP A 282 -9.07 -14.25 8.04
CA ASP A 282 -9.11 -14.77 6.69
C ASP A 282 -9.96 -13.89 5.75
N ASN A 283 -9.80 -14.03 4.45
CA ASN A 283 -10.45 -13.15 3.49
C ASN A 283 -11.97 -13.32 3.47
N ALA A 284 -12.48 -14.54 3.63
CA ALA A 284 -13.91 -14.79 3.66
C ALA A 284 -14.59 -14.12 4.87
N GLU A 285 -13.92 -14.17 6.03
CA GLU A 285 -14.40 -13.53 7.24
C GLU A 285 -14.33 -12.00 7.16
N LYS A 286 -13.26 -11.46 6.55
CA LYS A 286 -13.16 -10.02 6.25
C LYS A 286 -14.31 -9.54 5.40
N ASP A 287 -14.59 -10.24 4.30
CA ASP A 287 -15.65 -9.89 3.35
C ASP A 287 -17.03 -9.98 4.02
N ARG A 288 -17.30 -11.06 4.78
CA ARG A 288 -18.55 -11.24 5.51
C ARG A 288 -18.83 -10.08 6.48
N ARG A 289 -17.84 -9.72 7.31
CA ARG A 289 -17.98 -8.66 8.32
C ARG A 289 -18.13 -7.29 7.68
N GLN A 290 -17.35 -7.03 6.65
CA GLN A 290 -17.46 -5.78 5.90
C GLN A 290 -18.84 -5.63 5.25
N GLN A 291 -19.37 -6.67 4.62
CA GLN A 291 -20.71 -6.68 4.03
C GLN A 291 -21.80 -6.50 5.08
N ALA A 292 -21.71 -7.18 6.23
CA ALA A 292 -22.66 -7.02 7.34
C ALA A 292 -22.69 -5.57 7.85
N TRP A 293 -21.52 -4.94 7.97
CA TRP A 293 -21.44 -3.54 8.39
C TRP A 293 -21.93 -2.58 7.30
N GLN A 294 -21.61 -2.83 6.02
CA GLN A 294 -22.11 -2.04 4.89
C GLN A 294 -23.64 -2.11 4.79
N ALA A 295 -24.23 -3.29 4.97
CA ALA A 295 -25.67 -3.50 4.98
C ALA A 295 -26.37 -2.92 6.23
N GLY A 296 -25.62 -2.53 7.25
CA GLY A 296 -26.15 -1.97 8.50
C GLY A 296 -26.66 -3.03 9.51
N THR A 297 -26.49 -4.34 9.24
CA THR A 297 -26.79 -5.40 10.20
C THR A 297 -25.82 -5.39 11.38
N THR A 298 -24.58 -5.02 11.14
CA THR A 298 -23.60 -4.66 12.17
C THR A 298 -23.50 -3.14 12.25
N ARG A 299 -23.74 -2.58 13.43
CA ARG A 299 -23.74 -1.13 13.63
C ARG A 299 -22.32 -0.57 13.82
N VAL A 300 -21.50 -1.25 14.61
CA VAL A 300 -20.16 -0.76 14.99
C VAL A 300 -19.11 -1.72 14.47
N MET A 301 -18.11 -1.21 13.75
CA MET A 301 -16.92 -1.95 13.40
C MET A 301 -15.77 -1.53 14.33
N VAL A 302 -15.25 -2.46 15.12
CA VAL A 302 -14.06 -2.26 15.94
C VAL A 302 -12.85 -2.77 15.19
N ALA A 303 -11.92 -1.90 14.83
CA ALA A 303 -10.90 -2.25 13.86
C ALA A 303 -9.51 -1.71 14.18
N THR A 304 -8.50 -2.35 13.61
CA THR A 304 -7.19 -1.74 13.39
C THR A 304 -7.21 -0.90 12.11
N ASN A 305 -6.11 -0.21 11.80
CA ASN A 305 -5.94 0.51 10.52
C ASN A 305 -6.14 -0.36 9.26
N ALA A 306 -6.17 -1.69 9.40
CA ALA A 306 -6.50 -2.60 8.30
C ALA A 306 -7.94 -2.43 7.79
N PHE A 307 -8.87 -1.92 8.63
CA PHE A 307 -10.20 -1.51 8.21
C PHE A 307 -10.14 -0.04 7.79
N GLY A 308 -9.69 0.17 6.57
CA GLY A 308 -9.36 1.52 6.19
C GLY A 308 -9.52 1.78 4.71
N MET A 309 -8.42 1.74 3.98
CA MET A 309 -8.40 2.09 2.57
C MET A 309 -9.39 1.24 1.76
N GLY A 310 -10.16 1.87 0.88
CA GLY A 310 -11.17 1.19 0.05
C GLY A 310 -12.57 1.08 0.68
N ILE A 311 -12.78 1.48 1.93
CA ILE A 311 -14.11 1.46 2.55
C ILE A 311 -14.86 2.73 2.17
N ASP A 312 -15.98 2.54 1.47
CA ASP A 312 -16.87 3.63 1.07
C ASP A 312 -18.30 3.39 1.58
N LYS A 313 -18.53 3.74 2.86
CA LYS A 313 -19.87 3.80 3.46
C LYS A 313 -20.19 5.26 3.76
N PRO A 314 -21.21 5.85 3.11
CA PRO A 314 -21.47 7.29 3.20
C PRO A 314 -22.02 7.73 4.55
N ASP A 315 -22.75 6.85 5.24
CA ASP A 315 -23.59 7.15 6.42
C ASP A 315 -22.91 6.83 7.77
N VAL A 316 -21.59 6.83 7.84
CA VAL A 316 -20.85 6.68 9.10
C VAL A 316 -21.06 7.93 9.95
N ARG A 317 -21.65 7.78 11.15
CA ARG A 317 -21.97 8.91 12.04
C ARG A 317 -20.85 9.24 13.02
N THR A 318 -20.12 8.22 13.48
CA THR A 318 -19.01 8.43 14.41
C THR A 318 -17.78 7.59 14.04
N VAL A 319 -16.62 8.20 14.17
CA VAL A 319 -15.33 7.51 14.19
C VAL A 319 -14.69 7.82 15.54
N ILE A 320 -14.40 6.79 16.32
CA ILE A 320 -13.83 6.92 17.67
C ILE A 320 -12.45 6.27 17.68
N HIS A 321 -11.44 7.00 18.16
CA HIS A 321 -10.11 6.46 18.40
C HIS A 321 -9.92 6.20 19.89
N LEU A 322 -9.82 4.93 20.28
CA LEU A 322 -9.48 4.50 21.64
C LEU A 322 -7.96 4.49 21.88
N ASP A 323 -7.19 4.30 20.82
CA ASP A 323 -5.74 4.38 20.84
C ASP A 323 -5.29 5.44 19.84
N LEU A 324 -4.25 6.20 20.18
CA LEU A 324 -3.70 7.22 19.30
C LEU A 324 -3.11 6.58 18.03
N PRO A 325 -3.41 7.08 16.82
CA PRO A 325 -2.67 6.78 15.61
C PRO A 325 -1.20 7.24 15.70
N ASP A 326 -0.36 6.78 14.81
CA ASP A 326 1.06 7.14 14.83
C ASP A 326 1.35 8.50 14.18
N SER A 327 0.36 9.07 13.47
CA SER A 327 0.51 10.38 12.83
C SER A 327 -0.84 11.07 12.65
N ILE A 328 -0.78 12.37 12.45
CA ILE A 328 -1.95 13.21 12.11
C ILE A 328 -2.56 12.80 10.78
N GLU A 329 -1.74 12.42 9.80
CA GLU A 329 -2.21 11.96 8.48
C GLU A 329 -3.05 10.69 8.61
N ALA A 330 -2.59 9.71 9.38
CA ALA A 330 -3.35 8.48 9.65
C ALA A 330 -4.66 8.79 10.37
N TYR A 331 -4.60 9.62 11.43
CA TYR A 331 -5.79 10.09 12.13
C TYR A 331 -6.79 10.77 11.19
N PHE A 332 -6.33 11.71 10.38
CA PHE A 332 -7.18 12.46 9.45
C PHE A 332 -7.84 11.56 8.40
N GLN A 333 -7.10 10.60 7.87
CA GLN A 333 -7.61 9.63 6.91
C GLN A 333 -8.69 8.70 7.53
N GLU A 334 -8.46 8.25 8.77
CA GLU A 334 -9.40 7.40 9.51
C GLU A 334 -10.64 8.21 9.94
N ALA A 335 -10.47 9.39 10.51
CA ALA A 335 -11.54 10.31 10.91
C ALA A 335 -12.39 10.76 9.71
N GLY A 336 -11.75 10.98 8.54
CA GLY A 336 -12.41 11.40 7.30
C GLY A 336 -13.39 10.38 6.70
N ARG A 337 -13.53 9.18 7.30
CA ARG A 337 -14.55 8.19 6.92
C ARG A 337 -15.94 8.59 7.39
N ALA A 338 -16.04 9.43 8.42
CA ALA A 338 -17.32 9.91 8.92
C ALA A 338 -17.97 10.94 7.99
N GLY A 339 -19.29 10.87 7.83
CA GLY A 339 -20.11 11.87 7.18
C GLY A 339 -19.84 12.11 5.70
N ARG A 340 -19.52 11.10 4.92
CA ARG A 340 -19.31 11.25 3.46
C ARG A 340 -20.57 11.62 2.69
N ASP A 341 -21.73 11.40 3.29
CA ASP A 341 -23.03 11.81 2.76
C ASP A 341 -23.37 13.28 2.99
N GLY A 342 -22.45 14.07 3.57
CA GLY A 342 -22.63 15.48 3.89
C GLY A 342 -23.45 15.73 5.16
N LYS A 343 -24.00 14.70 5.81
CA LYS A 343 -24.72 14.85 7.07
C LYS A 343 -23.75 14.94 8.25
N ARG A 344 -24.24 15.56 9.33
CA ARG A 344 -23.45 15.76 10.55
C ARG A 344 -22.85 14.45 11.08
N ALA A 345 -21.57 14.48 11.36
CA ALA A 345 -20.79 13.34 11.86
C ALA A 345 -19.70 13.81 12.83
N TYR A 346 -19.14 12.88 13.59
CA TYR A 346 -18.18 13.17 14.63
C TYR A 346 -16.95 12.27 14.53
N ALA A 347 -15.78 12.88 14.67
CA ALA A 347 -14.50 12.20 14.83
C ALA A 347 -14.00 12.47 16.25
N ILE A 348 -13.93 11.44 17.08
CA ILE A 348 -13.64 11.57 18.50
C ILE A 348 -12.33 10.84 18.81
N LEU A 349 -11.39 11.57 19.40
CA LEU A 349 -10.14 11.03 19.95
C LEU A 349 -10.25 11.01 21.48
N LEU A 350 -10.06 9.83 22.07
CA LEU A 350 -10.02 9.64 23.50
C LEU A 350 -8.57 9.45 23.95
N TYR A 351 -8.08 10.38 24.77
CA TYR A 351 -6.71 10.41 25.26
C TYR A 351 -6.67 10.16 26.77
N ALA A 352 -5.74 9.35 27.21
CA ALA A 352 -5.42 9.14 28.61
C ALA A 352 -3.91 9.36 28.84
N ASP A 353 -3.51 9.74 30.06
CA ASP A 353 -2.11 10.09 30.37
C ASP A 353 -1.12 8.96 30.05
N ASP A 354 -1.54 7.70 30.19
CA ASP A 354 -0.73 6.54 29.85
C ASP A 354 -0.47 6.39 28.34
N ASP A 355 -1.24 7.04 27.49
CA ASP A 355 -1.03 7.01 26.03
C ASP A 355 0.27 7.71 25.62
N HIS A 356 0.68 8.73 26.36
CA HIS A 356 1.96 9.41 26.11
C HIS A 356 3.14 8.42 26.21
N SER A 357 3.22 7.68 27.31
CA SER A 357 4.28 6.68 27.49
C SER A 357 4.20 5.54 26.46
N LYS A 358 2.99 5.12 26.08
CA LYS A 358 2.78 4.14 25.02
C LYS A 358 3.28 4.64 23.65
N MET A 359 3.07 5.92 23.34
CA MET A 359 3.55 6.52 22.10
C MET A 359 5.08 6.58 22.05
N LEU A 360 5.74 6.98 23.15
CA LEU A 360 7.20 6.95 23.24
C LEU A 360 7.76 5.52 23.14
N GLN A 361 7.11 4.55 23.77
CA GLN A 361 7.49 3.14 23.64
C GLN A 361 7.40 2.63 22.19
N ARG A 362 6.45 3.13 21.41
CA ARG A 362 6.36 2.80 19.97
C ARG A 362 7.57 3.30 19.19
N VAL A 363 8.03 4.53 19.48
CA VAL A 363 9.27 5.06 18.87
C VAL A 363 10.43 4.11 19.13
N HIS A 364 10.59 3.69 20.38
CA HIS A 364 11.65 2.79 20.79
C HIS A 364 11.54 1.39 20.15
N ASN A 365 10.33 0.86 20.05
CA ASN A 365 10.09 -0.42 19.39
C ASN A 365 10.31 -0.36 17.88
N GLN A 366 9.93 0.74 17.22
CA GLN A 366 10.06 0.92 15.77
C GLN A 366 11.50 1.25 15.34
N PHE A 367 12.23 1.94 16.20
CA PHE A 367 13.62 2.34 15.97
C PHE A 367 14.45 1.96 17.20
N PRO A 368 14.78 0.67 17.36
CA PRO A 368 15.69 0.24 18.43
C PRO A 368 17.09 0.82 18.20
N GLU A 369 17.86 0.90 19.28
CA GLU A 369 19.24 1.43 19.22
C GLU A 369 20.10 0.68 18.20
N ARG A 370 21.05 1.38 17.60
CA ARG A 370 21.95 0.82 16.57
C ARG A 370 22.67 -0.44 17.06
N ASP A 371 23.14 -0.43 18.29
CA ASP A 371 23.84 -1.56 18.90
C ASP A 371 22.93 -2.79 18.99
N PHE A 372 21.65 -2.58 19.26
CA PHE A 372 20.67 -3.66 19.24
C PHE A 372 20.47 -4.21 17.82
N ILE A 373 20.39 -3.35 16.80
CA ILE A 373 20.24 -3.79 15.40
C ILE A 373 21.44 -4.60 14.95
N LEU A 374 22.66 -4.13 15.25
CA LEU A 374 23.89 -4.86 14.95
C LEU A 374 23.96 -6.18 15.69
N ARG A 375 23.56 -6.21 16.96
CA ARG A 375 23.45 -7.44 17.75
C ARG A 375 22.47 -8.44 17.15
N VAL A 376 21.31 -7.99 16.68
CA VAL A 376 20.34 -8.86 15.98
C VAL A 376 20.95 -9.44 14.72
N TYR A 377 21.70 -8.65 13.94
CA TYR A 377 22.38 -9.12 12.72
C TYR A 377 23.40 -10.23 13.03
N ASP A 378 24.20 -10.06 14.08
CA ASP A 378 25.20 -11.06 14.47
C ASP A 378 24.55 -12.35 15.00
N ILE A 379 23.57 -12.21 15.90
CA ILE A 379 22.81 -13.35 16.42
C ILE A 379 22.12 -14.12 15.29
N LEU A 380 21.52 -13.39 14.31
CA LEU A 380 20.87 -13.99 13.16
C LEU A 380 21.85 -14.84 12.33
N GLY A 381 23.02 -14.31 12.02
CA GLY A 381 24.03 -15.06 11.29
C GLY A 381 24.51 -16.31 12.03
N ASN A 382 24.70 -16.20 13.34
CA ASN A 382 25.10 -17.34 14.18
C ASN A 382 23.97 -18.38 14.28
N TRP A 383 22.72 -17.96 14.49
CA TRP A 383 21.57 -18.85 14.59
C TRP A 383 21.29 -19.61 13.29
N LEU A 384 21.43 -18.95 12.14
CA LEU A 384 21.31 -19.55 10.81
C LEU A 384 22.58 -20.29 10.36
N GLN A 385 23.63 -20.30 11.16
CA GLN A 385 24.94 -20.90 10.87
C GLN A 385 25.58 -20.40 9.57
N VAL A 386 25.39 -19.12 9.25
CA VAL A 386 26.01 -18.47 8.10
C VAL A 386 27.40 -17.99 8.48
N GLY A 387 28.43 -18.48 7.83
CA GLY A 387 29.81 -18.04 8.04
C GLY A 387 30.07 -16.61 7.55
N LEU A 388 31.07 -15.92 8.11
CA LEU A 388 31.53 -14.64 7.59
C LEU A 388 32.05 -14.80 6.16
N GLY A 389 31.69 -13.87 5.26
CA GLY A 389 32.02 -13.94 3.83
C GLY A 389 31.21 -14.98 3.07
N SER A 390 30.09 -15.46 3.62
CA SER A 390 29.20 -16.41 2.96
C SER A 390 27.73 -15.98 3.09
N GLY A 391 26.84 -16.76 2.51
CA GLY A 391 25.38 -16.54 2.61
C GLY A 391 24.77 -15.77 1.44
N LEU A 392 25.54 -15.11 0.58
CA LEU A 392 25.02 -14.39 -0.59
C LEU A 392 24.06 -15.30 -1.40
N ASP A 393 22.91 -14.76 -1.75
CA ASP A 393 21.84 -15.41 -2.51
C ASP A 393 21.21 -16.65 -1.85
N HIS A 394 21.52 -16.92 -0.58
CA HIS A 394 20.92 -18.02 0.16
C HIS A 394 19.64 -17.59 0.90
N THR A 395 18.66 -18.49 0.91
CA THR A 395 17.38 -18.30 1.60
C THR A 395 17.24 -19.31 2.74
N PHE A 396 16.92 -18.81 3.92
CA PHE A 396 16.76 -19.62 5.13
C PHE A 396 15.33 -19.55 5.65
N PRO A 397 14.68 -20.69 5.99
CA PRO A 397 13.44 -20.65 6.76
C PRO A 397 13.70 -19.98 8.10
N PHE A 398 12.81 -19.08 8.49
CA PHE A 398 13.04 -18.26 9.68
C PHE A 398 11.80 -18.22 10.58
N PRO A 399 11.66 -19.17 11.52
CA PRO A 399 10.61 -19.12 12.53
C PRO A 399 10.91 -17.98 13.52
N PHE A 400 10.41 -16.80 13.22
CA PHE A 400 10.72 -15.56 13.91
C PHE A 400 10.49 -15.60 15.42
N GLU A 401 9.34 -16.16 15.85
CA GLU A 401 9.00 -16.27 17.27
C GLU A 401 9.98 -17.19 18.03
N GLN A 402 10.36 -18.32 17.42
CA GLN A 402 11.35 -19.22 17.98
C GLN A 402 12.73 -18.56 18.05
N PHE A 403 13.16 -17.87 16.99
CA PHE A 403 14.41 -17.12 17.00
C PHE A 403 14.46 -16.12 18.15
N CYS A 404 13.38 -15.36 18.37
CA CYS A 404 13.31 -14.41 19.46
C CYS A 404 13.34 -15.12 20.83
N ALA A 405 12.63 -16.24 21.00
CA ALA A 405 12.59 -16.99 22.23
C ALA A 405 13.96 -17.59 22.58
N ASP A 406 14.62 -18.25 21.62
CA ASP A 406 15.94 -18.88 21.79
C ASP A 406 17.01 -17.86 22.21
N ASN A 407 16.91 -16.63 21.70
CA ASN A 407 17.90 -15.59 21.93
C ASN A 407 17.46 -14.53 22.96
N ARG A 408 16.32 -14.72 23.63
CA ARG A 408 15.74 -13.79 24.62
C ARG A 408 15.60 -12.37 24.08
N LEU A 409 15.12 -12.25 22.84
CA LEU A 409 14.91 -10.98 22.15
C LEU A 409 13.43 -10.56 22.23
N ALA A 410 13.17 -9.27 22.40
CA ALA A 410 11.82 -8.74 22.36
C ALA A 410 11.29 -8.72 20.92
N LEU A 411 10.06 -9.19 20.69
CA LEU A 411 9.50 -9.41 19.34
C LEU A 411 9.48 -8.11 18.50
N LEU A 412 8.87 -7.04 19.01
CA LEU A 412 8.70 -5.81 18.23
C LEU A 412 10.02 -5.12 17.84
N PRO A 413 10.96 -4.87 18.76
CA PRO A 413 12.25 -4.29 18.39
C PRO A 413 13.05 -5.19 17.43
N THR A 414 12.97 -6.52 17.58
CA THR A 414 13.66 -7.46 16.70
C THR A 414 13.08 -7.44 15.29
N TYR A 415 11.75 -7.41 15.17
CA TYR A 415 11.09 -7.24 13.89
C TYR A 415 11.54 -5.96 13.19
N SER A 416 11.56 -4.84 13.93
CA SER A 416 12.01 -3.54 13.39
C SER A 416 13.49 -3.57 13.00
N ALA A 417 14.34 -4.21 13.78
CA ALA A 417 15.75 -4.40 13.44
C ALA A 417 15.93 -5.17 12.11
N LEU A 418 15.18 -6.26 11.90
CA LEU A 418 15.20 -7.02 10.64
C LEU A 418 14.71 -6.17 9.45
N GLN A 419 13.69 -5.33 9.65
CA GLN A 419 13.22 -4.41 8.61
C GLN A 419 14.27 -3.35 8.27
N ILE A 420 14.97 -2.80 9.26
CA ILE A 420 16.05 -1.83 9.04
C ILE A 420 17.22 -2.49 8.29
N LEU A 421 17.61 -3.71 8.66
CA LEU A 421 18.64 -4.48 7.99
C LEU A 421 18.25 -4.83 6.53
N THR A 422 16.96 -5.08 6.30
CA THR A 422 16.40 -5.28 4.95
C THR A 422 16.54 -4.02 4.10
N GLN A 423 16.21 -2.87 4.66
CA GLN A 423 16.34 -1.59 3.96
C GLN A 423 17.78 -1.17 3.73
N ALA A 424 18.68 -1.55 4.64
CA ALA A 424 20.10 -1.35 4.49
C ALA A 424 20.74 -2.32 3.47
N GLY A 425 19.97 -3.30 2.97
CA GLY A 425 20.42 -4.22 1.90
C GLY A 425 21.27 -5.39 2.37
N TYR A 426 21.32 -5.68 3.67
CA TYR A 426 22.10 -6.83 4.18
C TYR A 426 21.34 -8.14 4.06
N ILE A 427 20.06 -8.11 4.35
CA ILE A 427 19.15 -9.24 4.26
C ILE A 427 17.86 -8.80 3.56
N THR A 428 17.01 -9.75 3.24
CA THR A 428 15.59 -9.50 2.96
C THR A 428 14.77 -10.38 3.89
N TYR A 429 14.03 -9.75 4.80
CA TYR A 429 13.08 -10.44 5.67
C TYR A 429 11.71 -10.45 5.01
N ILE A 430 11.19 -11.65 4.72
CA ILE A 430 9.91 -11.86 4.05
C ILE A 430 8.97 -12.53 5.04
N ASP A 431 7.96 -11.77 5.46
CA ASP A 431 6.93 -12.16 6.44
C ASP A 431 5.57 -12.49 5.77
N GLU A 432 5.53 -12.62 4.47
CA GLU A 432 4.29 -12.86 3.75
C GLU A 432 3.75 -14.28 4.02
N HIS A 433 2.67 -14.34 4.78
CA HIS A 433 1.82 -15.53 4.90
C HIS A 433 0.99 -15.67 3.61
N GLU A 434 1.15 -16.77 2.86
CA GLU A 434 0.39 -17.14 1.64
C GLU A 434 0.84 -16.54 0.30
N THR A 435 2.12 -16.40 0.02
CA THR A 435 2.54 -16.24 -1.37
C THR A 435 2.60 -17.60 -2.08
N GLN A 436 2.13 -17.64 -3.34
CA GLN A 436 2.39 -18.80 -4.19
C GLN A 436 3.91 -19.03 -4.30
N PRO A 437 4.37 -20.28 -4.30
CA PRO A 437 5.80 -20.58 -4.41
C PRO A 437 6.36 -20.01 -5.70
N ARG A 438 7.58 -19.46 -5.63
CA ARG A 438 8.26 -18.82 -6.76
C ARG A 438 9.62 -19.43 -6.97
N VAL A 439 10.02 -19.56 -8.24
CA VAL A 439 11.35 -20.02 -8.62
C VAL A 439 11.91 -19.11 -9.71
N GLN A 440 13.19 -18.79 -9.61
CA GLN A 440 13.97 -18.15 -10.68
C GLN A 440 15.23 -18.97 -10.91
N ILE A 441 15.61 -19.19 -12.16
CA ILE A 441 16.88 -19.81 -12.51
C ILE A 441 17.93 -18.70 -12.58
N LEU A 442 19.01 -18.82 -11.79
CA LEU A 442 20.04 -17.79 -11.65
C LEU A 442 21.12 -17.88 -12.73
N PRO A 443 21.70 -19.08 -13.03
CA PRO A 443 22.70 -19.22 -14.06
C PRO A 443 22.16 -19.01 -15.48
N THR A 444 23.06 -18.70 -16.40
CA THR A 444 22.77 -18.73 -17.83
C THR A 444 22.52 -20.16 -18.31
N ARG A 445 21.95 -20.31 -19.52
CA ARG A 445 21.73 -21.65 -20.11
C ARG A 445 23.03 -22.42 -20.29
N GLU A 446 24.12 -21.73 -20.63
CA GLU A 446 25.43 -22.32 -20.85
C GLU A 446 26.02 -22.86 -19.53
N GLU A 447 25.97 -22.10 -18.46
CA GLU A 447 26.41 -22.53 -17.12
C GLU A 447 25.59 -23.69 -16.57
N LEU A 448 24.29 -23.79 -16.90
CA LEU A 448 23.45 -24.92 -16.53
C LEU A 448 23.86 -26.24 -17.21
N TYR A 449 24.33 -26.19 -18.45
CA TYR A 449 24.83 -27.38 -19.16
C TYR A 449 26.13 -27.92 -18.58
N GLU A 450 26.93 -27.07 -17.97
CA GLU A 450 28.18 -27.45 -17.29
C GLU A 450 27.94 -27.99 -15.86
N ALA A 451 26.79 -27.70 -15.28
CA ALA A 451 26.46 -28.14 -13.95
C ALA A 451 26.16 -29.65 -13.92
N HIS A 452 27.01 -30.42 -13.23
CA HIS A 452 26.81 -31.87 -13.04
C HIS A 452 25.76 -32.09 -11.96
N LEU A 453 24.51 -32.33 -12.37
CA LEU A 453 23.38 -32.49 -11.47
C LEU A 453 22.95 -33.97 -11.36
N PRO A 454 22.44 -34.35 -10.17
CA PRO A 454 21.70 -35.61 -10.05
C PRO A 454 20.49 -35.62 -10.99
N GLN A 455 20.14 -36.79 -11.53
CA GLN A 455 19.06 -36.97 -12.49
C GLN A 455 17.72 -36.32 -12.05
N ALA A 456 17.41 -36.33 -10.76
CA ALA A 456 16.22 -35.69 -10.23
C ALA A 456 16.23 -34.17 -10.35
N GLY A 457 17.38 -33.53 -10.09
CA GLY A 457 17.56 -32.08 -10.23
C GLY A 457 17.53 -31.63 -11.69
N GLU A 458 18.15 -32.41 -12.58
CA GLU A 458 18.13 -32.13 -14.03
C GLU A 458 16.71 -32.22 -14.60
N ARG A 459 15.94 -33.25 -14.23
CA ARG A 459 14.54 -33.39 -14.62
C ARG A 459 13.68 -32.23 -14.12
N LEU A 460 13.91 -31.78 -12.89
CA LEU A 460 13.19 -30.65 -12.31
C LEU A 460 13.51 -29.34 -13.02
N LEU A 461 14.80 -29.03 -13.29
CA LEU A 461 15.19 -27.84 -14.04
C LEU A 461 14.60 -27.83 -15.45
N ASN A 462 14.62 -28.97 -16.14
CA ASN A 462 14.03 -29.10 -17.48
C ASN A 462 12.50 -28.88 -17.45
N ALA A 463 11.81 -29.38 -16.44
CA ALA A 463 10.37 -29.14 -16.25
C ALA A 463 10.07 -27.66 -15.98
N LEU A 464 10.87 -27.01 -15.12
CA LEU A 464 10.76 -25.59 -14.83
C LEU A 464 10.95 -24.72 -16.08
N MET A 465 11.98 -24.99 -16.88
CA MET A 465 12.24 -24.26 -18.13
C MET A 465 11.13 -24.42 -19.17
N ARG A 466 10.50 -25.59 -19.23
CA ARG A 466 9.42 -25.87 -20.19
C ARG A 466 8.09 -25.23 -19.77
N GLN A 467 7.77 -25.28 -18.47
CA GLN A 467 6.45 -24.86 -17.98
C GLN A 467 6.39 -23.37 -17.66
N TYR A 468 7.53 -22.72 -17.34
CA TYR A 468 7.56 -21.34 -16.87
C TYR A 468 8.46 -20.45 -17.73
N PRO A 469 7.95 -19.96 -18.89
CA PRO A 469 8.69 -19.06 -19.77
C PRO A 469 9.17 -17.80 -19.03
N GLY A 470 10.42 -17.41 -19.22
CA GLY A 470 11.02 -16.22 -18.57
C GLY A 470 11.56 -16.43 -17.18
N ILE A 471 11.61 -17.66 -16.69
CA ILE A 471 12.12 -18.04 -15.36
C ILE A 471 13.60 -17.66 -15.12
N PHE A 472 14.37 -17.37 -16.19
CA PHE A 472 15.73 -16.86 -16.10
C PHE A 472 15.81 -15.36 -15.77
N THR A 473 14.80 -14.58 -16.17
CA THR A 473 14.83 -13.12 -16.05
C THR A 473 14.13 -12.61 -14.78
N GLU A 474 13.12 -13.34 -14.31
CA GLU A 474 12.36 -12.97 -13.11
C GLU A 474 11.75 -14.22 -12.43
N PRO A 475 11.46 -14.16 -11.12
CA PRO A 475 10.83 -15.26 -10.40
C PRO A 475 9.46 -15.60 -10.98
N ALA A 476 9.27 -16.86 -11.37
CA ALA A 476 8.00 -17.39 -11.85
C ALA A 476 7.22 -18.04 -10.70
N TYR A 477 5.92 -17.78 -10.62
CA TYR A 477 5.02 -18.51 -9.71
C TYR A 477 4.85 -19.94 -10.20
N ILE A 478 5.10 -20.92 -9.32
CA ILE A 478 5.00 -22.32 -9.66
C ILE A 478 3.82 -22.99 -8.97
N TYR A 479 3.26 -24.00 -9.61
CA TYR A 479 2.23 -24.87 -9.04
C TYR A 479 2.89 -26.17 -8.59
N GLU A 480 3.30 -26.24 -7.31
CA GLU A 480 4.05 -27.39 -6.75
C GLU A 480 3.34 -28.71 -6.94
N GLU A 481 2.01 -28.74 -6.77
CA GLU A 481 1.21 -29.98 -6.92
C GLU A 481 1.24 -30.50 -8.37
N ARG A 482 1.11 -29.61 -9.34
CA ARG A 482 1.18 -29.97 -10.76
C ARG A 482 2.59 -30.37 -11.17
N LEU A 483 3.58 -29.58 -10.77
CA LEU A 483 4.99 -29.85 -11.08
C LEU A 483 5.46 -31.16 -10.47
N GLY A 484 5.05 -31.45 -9.22
CA GLY A 484 5.33 -32.72 -8.56
C GLY A 484 4.64 -33.90 -9.26
N GLY A 485 3.36 -33.75 -9.66
CA GLY A 485 2.63 -34.76 -10.41
C GLY A 485 3.29 -35.11 -11.75
N ASP A 486 3.73 -34.11 -12.52
CA ASP A 486 4.41 -34.30 -13.80
C ASP A 486 5.78 -35.00 -13.65
N LEU A 487 6.43 -34.87 -12.49
CA LEU A 487 7.74 -35.46 -12.20
C LEU A 487 7.64 -36.79 -11.41
N GLY A 488 6.44 -37.17 -10.97
CA GLY A 488 6.24 -38.31 -10.09
C GLY A 488 6.82 -38.14 -8.70
N MET A 489 6.88 -36.89 -8.21
CA MET A 489 7.40 -36.52 -6.90
C MET A 489 6.25 -36.10 -5.99
N ASP A 490 6.28 -36.50 -4.74
CA ASP A 490 5.42 -35.94 -3.72
C ASP A 490 5.87 -34.52 -3.35
N LYS A 491 5.04 -33.79 -2.59
CA LYS A 491 5.31 -32.40 -2.21
C LYS A 491 6.60 -32.24 -1.39
N GLN A 492 6.91 -33.19 -0.53
CA GLN A 492 8.12 -33.14 0.30
C GLN A 492 9.37 -33.36 -0.54
N GLN A 493 9.32 -34.32 -1.46
CA GLN A 493 10.39 -34.62 -2.39
C GLN A 493 10.66 -33.45 -3.33
N LEU A 494 9.60 -32.82 -3.89
CA LEU A 494 9.74 -31.65 -4.75
C LEU A 494 10.37 -30.47 -4.00
N ASN A 495 9.88 -30.17 -2.80
CA ASN A 495 10.41 -29.09 -1.99
C ASN A 495 11.89 -29.33 -1.62
N HIS A 496 12.23 -30.57 -1.27
CA HIS A 496 13.60 -30.94 -0.97
C HIS A 496 14.52 -30.72 -2.17
N GLN A 497 14.10 -31.13 -3.36
CA GLN A 497 14.87 -30.93 -4.60
C GLN A 497 15.02 -29.44 -4.94
N LEU A 498 13.97 -28.63 -4.79
CA LEU A 498 14.03 -27.17 -5.01
C LEU A 498 14.99 -26.49 -4.03
N ILE A 499 15.00 -26.93 -2.77
CA ILE A 499 15.95 -26.43 -1.75
C ILE A 499 17.38 -26.82 -2.10
N LEU A 500 17.63 -28.05 -2.53
CA LEU A 500 18.96 -28.50 -2.94
C LEU A 500 19.48 -27.68 -4.13
N LEU A 501 18.66 -27.43 -5.14
CA LEU A 501 19.03 -26.59 -6.28
C LEU A 501 19.28 -25.13 -5.85
N ALA A 502 18.55 -24.62 -4.86
CA ALA A 502 18.77 -23.30 -4.30
C ALA A 502 20.10 -23.22 -3.52
N GLN A 503 20.40 -24.25 -2.72
CA GLN A 503 21.69 -24.35 -2.00
C GLN A 503 22.91 -24.44 -2.95
N GLN A 504 22.72 -24.98 -4.14
CA GLN A 504 23.73 -25.03 -5.18
C GLN A 504 23.84 -23.73 -6.00
N GLY A 505 23.01 -22.69 -5.66
CA GLY A 505 23.02 -21.44 -6.38
C GLY A 505 22.38 -21.48 -7.79
N LEU A 506 21.71 -22.58 -8.13
CA LEU A 506 21.11 -22.77 -9.47
C LEU A 506 19.73 -22.16 -9.59
N VAL A 507 18.99 -22.07 -8.50
CA VAL A 507 17.68 -21.43 -8.47
C VAL A 507 17.52 -20.58 -7.23
N LYS A 508 16.78 -19.50 -7.36
CA LYS A 508 16.21 -18.75 -6.23
C LYS A 508 14.81 -19.32 -6.00
N TYR A 509 14.63 -20.08 -4.92
CA TYR A 509 13.36 -20.70 -4.58
C TYR A 509 12.73 -20.06 -3.36
N ILE A 510 11.50 -19.59 -3.49
CA ILE A 510 10.66 -19.09 -2.40
C ILE A 510 9.48 -20.04 -2.27
N PRO A 511 9.51 -20.98 -1.30
CA PRO A 511 8.46 -21.98 -1.14
C PRO A 511 7.15 -21.42 -0.59
N ARG A 512 6.05 -22.12 -0.81
CA ARG A 512 4.78 -21.89 -0.12
C ARG A 512 4.89 -22.38 1.32
N ARG A 513 5.15 -21.50 2.28
CA ARG A 513 5.19 -21.86 3.70
C ARG A 513 4.47 -20.83 4.57
N LYS A 514 4.01 -21.30 5.73
CA LYS A 514 3.51 -20.45 6.83
C LYS A 514 4.64 -19.83 7.66
N THR A 515 5.88 -20.06 7.31
CA THR A 515 7.06 -19.63 8.06
C THR A 515 7.77 -18.51 7.30
N PRO A 516 8.08 -17.37 7.92
CA PRO A 516 8.89 -16.30 7.33
C PRO A 516 10.27 -16.76 6.84
N TYR A 517 10.95 -15.92 6.04
CA TYR A 517 12.28 -16.22 5.49
C TYR A 517 13.23 -15.08 5.68
N ILE A 518 14.52 -15.44 5.79
CA ILE A 518 15.65 -14.54 5.59
C ILE A 518 16.35 -14.92 4.29
N TYR A 519 16.52 -13.95 3.41
CA TYR A 519 17.38 -14.02 2.24
C TYR A 519 18.57 -13.09 2.45
N TYR A 520 19.77 -13.59 2.28
CA TYR A 520 20.99 -12.78 2.35
C TYR A 520 21.24 -12.11 1.00
N ALA A 521 21.04 -10.80 0.96
CA ALA A 521 21.22 -9.98 -0.24
C ALA A 521 22.70 -9.68 -0.54
N GLN A 522 23.58 -9.93 0.43
CA GLN A 522 25.03 -9.86 0.33
C GLN A 522 25.67 -10.85 1.30
N GLU A 523 26.98 -11.06 1.17
CA GLU A 523 27.74 -11.89 2.11
C GLU A 523 27.63 -11.37 3.54
N ARG A 524 27.60 -12.29 4.52
CA ARG A 524 27.65 -11.90 5.93
C ARG A 524 28.94 -11.18 6.24
N LEU A 525 28.85 -9.92 6.67
CA LEU A 525 29.99 -9.08 7.05
C LEU A 525 30.29 -9.20 8.54
N GLN A 526 31.54 -8.87 8.92
CA GLN A 526 31.86 -8.56 10.30
C GLN A 526 31.14 -7.29 10.73
N LEU A 527 30.77 -7.20 12.02
CA LEU A 527 29.97 -6.07 12.55
C LEU A 527 30.59 -4.69 12.31
N GLU A 528 31.92 -4.61 12.33
CA GLU A 528 32.65 -3.37 12.07
C GLU A 528 32.48 -2.82 10.65
N TYR A 529 32.07 -3.67 9.69
CA TYR A 529 31.79 -3.27 8.30
C TYR A 529 30.31 -3.06 8.02
N VAL A 530 29.43 -3.41 8.95
CA VAL A 530 27.99 -3.19 8.79
C VAL A 530 27.68 -1.70 8.95
N ARG A 531 27.20 -1.06 7.89
CA ARG A 531 26.86 0.37 7.86
C ARG A 531 25.36 0.55 7.65
N ILE A 532 24.71 1.17 8.62
CA ILE A 532 23.32 1.61 8.49
C ILE A 532 23.37 3.11 8.17
N THR A 533 22.93 3.50 7.00
CA THR A 533 22.99 4.90 6.56
C THR A 533 21.99 5.76 7.32
N ALA A 534 22.24 7.08 7.37
CA ALA A 534 21.30 8.04 7.98
C ALA A 534 19.90 7.96 7.34
N ALA A 535 19.83 7.78 6.03
CA ALA A 535 18.57 7.61 5.30
C ALA A 535 17.75 6.36 5.75
N CYS A 536 18.44 5.29 6.17
CA CYS A 536 17.77 4.08 6.66
C CYS A 536 17.35 4.18 8.14
N TYR A 537 18.01 4.99 8.94
CA TYR A 537 17.77 5.02 10.38
C TYR A 537 17.50 6.44 10.92
N GLU A 538 18.50 7.36 11.00
CA GLU A 538 18.36 8.65 11.69
C GLU A 538 17.28 9.53 11.08
N ASP A 539 17.24 9.66 9.77
CA ASP A 539 16.26 10.51 9.07
C ASP A 539 14.83 9.98 9.27
N ARG A 540 14.70 8.66 9.30
CA ARG A 540 13.41 8.00 9.52
C ARG A 540 12.98 8.08 10.98
N LEU A 541 13.91 7.88 11.92
CA LEU A 541 13.66 8.07 13.35
C LEU A 541 13.21 9.50 13.64
N ALA A 542 13.95 10.50 13.17
CA ALA A 542 13.62 11.91 13.38
C ALA A 542 12.24 12.27 12.80
N ARG A 543 11.88 11.69 11.67
CA ARG A 543 10.56 11.86 11.06
C ARG A 543 9.47 11.25 11.93
N TYR A 544 9.64 9.98 12.30
CA TYR A 544 8.66 9.27 13.12
C TYR A 544 8.44 9.96 14.48
N GLN A 545 9.53 10.44 15.10
CA GLN A 545 9.44 11.24 16.33
C GLN A 545 8.62 12.52 16.14
N ARG A 546 8.81 13.24 15.03
CA ARG A 546 7.99 14.43 14.70
C ARG A 546 6.52 14.10 14.51
N GLN A 547 6.21 12.98 13.83
CA GLN A 547 4.83 12.53 13.65
C GLN A 547 4.17 12.17 14.97
N ILE A 548 4.86 11.41 15.82
CA ILE A 548 4.40 11.06 17.17
C ILE A 548 4.19 12.33 18.01
N GLN A 549 5.12 13.28 17.97
CA GLN A 549 5.00 14.53 18.72
C GLN A 549 3.79 15.34 18.26
N ALA A 550 3.61 15.52 16.95
CA ALA A 550 2.44 16.21 16.41
C ALA A 550 1.12 15.56 16.85
N MET A 551 1.07 14.22 16.90
CA MET A 551 -0.11 13.50 17.37
C MET A 551 -0.35 13.71 18.88
N LEU A 552 0.69 13.75 19.69
CA LEU A 552 0.61 14.07 21.10
C LEU A 552 0.16 15.52 21.34
N ASP A 553 0.71 16.47 20.59
CA ASP A 553 0.32 17.89 20.65
C ASP A 553 -1.18 18.06 20.32
N TYR A 554 -1.65 17.33 19.28
CA TYR A 554 -3.08 17.29 18.95
C TYR A 554 -3.94 16.68 20.06
N ALA A 555 -3.51 15.57 20.65
CA ALA A 555 -4.25 14.88 21.71
C ALA A 555 -4.32 15.67 23.01
N THR A 556 -3.35 16.57 23.25
CA THR A 556 -3.25 17.40 24.47
C THR A 556 -3.61 18.86 24.24
N LEU A 557 -4.35 19.14 23.17
CA LEU A 557 -4.80 20.51 22.86
C LEU A 557 -5.53 21.13 24.06
N PRO A 558 -5.28 22.42 24.36
CA PRO A 558 -6.07 23.15 25.36
C PRO A 558 -7.57 23.12 25.02
N SER A 559 -8.42 23.12 26.03
CA SER A 559 -9.89 23.06 25.85
C SER A 559 -10.46 24.21 25.01
N GLU A 560 -9.76 25.32 24.92
CA GLU A 560 -10.11 26.50 24.14
C GLU A 560 -9.71 26.37 22.67
N ALA A 561 -8.77 25.49 22.34
CA ALA A 561 -8.29 25.27 20.98
C ALA A 561 -9.30 24.47 20.17
N LYS A 562 -9.41 24.80 18.88
CA LYS A 562 -10.24 24.04 17.95
C LYS A 562 -9.41 22.93 17.30
N PRO A 563 -9.74 21.64 17.51
CA PRO A 563 -9.00 20.54 16.90
C PRO A 563 -8.93 20.64 15.36
N GLU A 564 -9.97 21.16 14.72
CA GLU A 564 -9.99 21.36 13.27
C GLU A 564 -8.91 22.35 12.80
N ASP A 565 -8.73 23.47 13.51
CA ASP A 565 -7.75 24.49 13.12
C ASP A 565 -6.31 23.95 13.21
N PHE A 566 -6.01 23.11 14.19
CA PHE A 566 -4.74 22.40 14.28
C PHE A 566 -4.49 21.52 13.06
N LEU A 567 -5.51 20.73 12.64
CA LEU A 567 -5.40 19.85 11.48
C LEU A 567 -5.18 20.65 10.20
N LEU A 568 -5.93 21.75 9.99
CA LEU A 568 -5.76 22.62 8.83
C LEU A 568 -4.34 23.20 8.79
N GLN A 569 -3.86 23.72 9.92
CA GLN A 569 -2.50 24.26 10.02
C GLN A 569 -1.43 23.20 9.73
N TYR A 570 -1.60 21.99 10.24
CA TYR A 570 -0.69 20.87 10.01
C TYR A 570 -0.55 20.54 8.51
N PHE A 571 -1.64 20.60 7.76
CA PHE A 571 -1.64 20.40 6.30
C PHE A 571 -1.31 21.67 5.51
N GLY A 572 -0.91 22.76 6.17
CA GLY A 572 -0.47 24.00 5.54
C GLY A 572 -1.61 24.88 5.04
N GLU A 573 -2.81 24.76 5.64
CA GLU A 573 -3.89 25.73 5.45
C GLU A 573 -3.84 26.76 6.58
N THR A 574 -3.83 28.05 6.23
CA THR A 574 -4.01 29.13 7.20
C THR A 574 -5.48 29.31 7.50
N ALA A 575 -5.83 29.64 8.74
CA ALA A 575 -7.22 29.82 9.18
C ALA A 575 -8.01 30.89 8.40
N ASP A 576 -7.32 31.74 7.61
CA ASP A 576 -7.88 32.90 6.88
C ASP A 576 -8.17 32.65 5.39
N VAL A 577 -8.08 31.43 4.86
CA VAL A 577 -8.49 31.15 3.47
C VAL A 577 -9.96 30.70 3.42
N GLY A 578 -10.81 31.46 4.06
CA GLY A 578 -12.18 31.64 3.63
C GLY A 578 -12.18 32.63 2.46
N GLU A 579 -12.59 32.18 1.26
CA GLU A 579 -12.84 33.01 0.09
C GLU A 579 -11.62 33.56 -0.68
N GLN A 580 -10.92 32.68 -1.41
CA GLN A 580 -10.40 33.09 -2.71
C GLN A 580 -11.17 32.35 -3.81
N LYS A 581 -11.96 33.19 -4.54
CA LYS A 581 -12.78 32.85 -5.70
C LYS A 581 -11.99 32.17 -6.81
#